data_0e7f0b2ca1fbf1b42ac1aee6fc761c95
#
_entry.id   0e7f0b2ca1fbf1b42ac1aee6fc761c95
#
_cell.length_a   1.000
_cell.length_b   1.000
_cell.length_c   1.000
_cell.angle_alpha   90.00
_cell.angle_beta   90.00
_cell.angle_gamma   90.00
#
_symmetry.space_group_name_H-M   'P 1'
#
loop_
_entity.id
_entity.type
_entity.pdbx_description
1 polymer ?
#
loop_
_entity_poly.entity_id
_entity_poly.type
_entity_poly.pdbx_seq_one_letter_code
_entity_poly.pdbx_strand_id
1 'polypeptide(L)'
;MKPFILWMTGLPCSGKTTIVKDLQKDIPNLAMLDGDELREWFSPKDFSKAGRDEHNKKVAHLAKLLLNHGVPSIVSLVSPYAENRENAREIIAAGDQFAEVYVKCSLAKCEERDVKGMYAKARKGEIKGFTGIDDPYEAPEKADLVIDTEHDPLSDSAKKVKDFLNERNLL
;
A
#
# COMPACT_ATOMS: atom_id res chain seq x y z
N MET A 1 -20.95 7.77 -4.84
CA MET A 1 -19.69 7.21 -4.33
C MET A 1 -19.79 7.04 -2.82
N LYS A 2 -19.48 5.86 -2.30
CA LYS A 2 -19.41 5.61 -0.86
C LYS A 2 -17.95 5.73 -0.40
N PRO A 3 -17.65 6.17 0.83
CA PRO A 3 -16.29 6.17 1.31
C PRO A 3 -15.74 4.73 1.41
N PHE A 4 -14.47 4.56 1.08
CA PHE A 4 -13.79 3.26 1.11
C PHE A 4 -12.33 3.40 1.53
N ILE A 5 -11.73 2.28 1.91
CA ILE A 5 -10.29 2.17 2.14
C ILE A 5 -9.75 1.03 1.28
N LEU A 6 -8.79 1.33 0.41
CA LEU A 6 -7.94 0.32 -0.21
C LEU A 6 -6.58 0.29 0.48
N TRP A 7 -6.24 -0.83 1.08
CA TRP A 7 -4.94 -1.06 1.70
C TRP A 7 -4.00 -1.72 0.70
N MET A 8 -3.21 -0.92 -0.01
CA MET A 8 -2.23 -1.43 -0.96
C MET A 8 -0.97 -1.91 -0.24
N THR A 9 -0.58 -3.15 -0.52
CA THR A 9 0.68 -3.76 -0.09
C THR A 9 1.49 -4.23 -1.29
N GLY A 10 2.80 -4.28 -1.16
CA GLY A 10 3.72 -4.72 -2.21
C GLY A 10 5.14 -4.21 -1.95
N LEU A 11 6.12 -4.81 -2.59
CA LEU A 11 7.52 -4.43 -2.48
C LEU A 11 7.75 -2.93 -2.74
N PRO A 12 8.82 -2.31 -2.21
CA PRO A 12 9.26 -1.01 -2.70
C PRO A 12 9.37 -1.01 -4.22
N CYS A 13 9.03 0.09 -4.87
CA CYS A 13 9.02 0.23 -6.34
C CYS A 13 8.04 -0.69 -7.11
N SER A 14 7.10 -1.38 -6.43
CA SER A 14 6.06 -2.17 -7.11
C SER A 14 5.01 -1.32 -7.86
N GLY A 15 4.98 0.01 -7.71
CA GLY A 15 4.08 0.90 -8.45
C GLY A 15 2.87 1.40 -7.66
N LYS A 16 2.74 1.10 -6.36
CA LYS A 16 1.60 1.52 -5.51
C LYS A 16 1.27 3.01 -5.64
N THR A 17 2.21 3.87 -5.30
CA THR A 17 2.02 5.35 -5.34
C THR A 17 1.66 5.85 -6.74
N THR A 18 2.21 5.23 -7.78
CA THR A 18 1.92 5.60 -9.18
C THR A 18 0.47 5.31 -9.53
N ILE A 19 -0.06 4.14 -9.13
CA ILE A 19 -1.47 3.76 -9.33
C ILE A 19 -2.37 4.75 -8.59
N VAL A 20 -2.07 5.07 -7.33
CA VAL A 20 -2.90 6.00 -6.54
C VAL A 20 -2.96 7.39 -7.19
N LYS A 21 -1.82 7.91 -7.64
CA LYS A 21 -1.76 9.22 -8.33
C LYS A 21 -2.57 9.24 -9.63
N ASP A 22 -2.65 8.11 -10.32
CA ASP A 22 -3.50 8.02 -11.51
C ASP A 22 -4.99 7.99 -11.14
N LEU A 23 -5.37 7.22 -10.12
CA LEU A 23 -6.74 7.17 -9.61
C LEU A 23 -7.23 8.52 -9.06
N GLN A 24 -6.36 9.32 -8.46
CA GLN A 24 -6.70 10.66 -7.97
C GLN A 24 -7.15 11.63 -9.05
N LYS A 25 -6.83 11.36 -10.32
CA LYS A 25 -7.31 12.19 -11.45
C LYS A 25 -8.81 12.01 -11.70
N ASP A 26 -9.34 10.81 -11.41
CA ASP A 26 -10.69 10.41 -11.75
C ASP A 26 -11.62 10.31 -10.52
N ILE A 27 -11.06 10.11 -9.34
CA ILE A 27 -11.85 9.92 -8.09
C ILE A 27 -11.75 11.20 -7.24
N PRO A 28 -12.84 11.97 -7.13
CA PRO A 28 -12.85 13.19 -6.33
C PRO A 28 -12.55 12.95 -4.85
N ASN A 29 -11.80 13.84 -4.22
CA ASN A 29 -11.47 13.81 -2.79
C ASN A 29 -10.76 12.52 -2.32
N LEU A 30 -10.16 11.75 -3.24
CA LEU A 30 -9.41 10.55 -2.87
C LEU A 30 -8.14 10.94 -2.11
N ALA A 31 -8.09 10.59 -0.82
CA ALA A 31 -6.91 10.76 0.00
C ALA A 31 -5.89 9.65 -0.25
N MET A 32 -4.63 10.02 -0.43
CA MET A 32 -3.51 9.08 -0.45
C MET A 32 -2.79 9.11 0.90
N LEU A 33 -2.69 7.96 1.53
CA LEU A 33 -1.90 7.75 2.75
C LEU A 33 -0.59 7.06 2.37
N ASP A 34 0.40 7.86 1.95
CA ASP A 34 1.72 7.35 1.53
C ASP A 34 2.61 7.07 2.73
N GLY A 35 3.23 5.88 2.74
CA GLY A 35 4.02 5.42 3.87
C GLY A 35 5.27 6.25 4.16
N ASP A 36 5.93 6.76 3.13
CA ASP A 36 7.14 7.57 3.31
C ASP A 36 6.77 8.95 3.88
N GLU A 37 5.74 9.60 3.33
CA GLU A 37 5.23 10.89 3.78
C GLU A 37 4.73 10.82 5.24
N LEU A 38 3.93 9.80 5.58
CA LEU A 38 3.41 9.64 6.93
C LEU A 38 4.49 9.33 7.97
N ARG A 39 5.60 8.68 7.55
CA ARG A 39 6.74 8.48 8.45
C ARG A 39 7.43 9.78 8.80
N GLU A 40 7.48 10.74 7.90
CA GLU A 40 8.04 12.07 8.21
C GLU A 40 7.21 12.80 9.27
N TRP A 41 5.89 12.56 9.31
CA TRP A 41 4.99 13.21 10.26
C TRP A 41 4.93 12.54 11.63
N PHE A 42 4.95 11.22 11.67
CA PHE A 42 4.54 10.49 12.89
C PHE A 42 5.66 9.82 13.64
N SER A 43 6.82 9.60 13.05
CA SER A 43 7.75 8.68 13.71
C SER A 43 9.21 8.90 13.34
N PRO A 44 10.12 8.62 14.26
CA PRO A 44 11.48 8.35 13.91
C PRO A 44 11.53 7.22 12.87
N LYS A 45 12.57 7.20 12.04
CA LYS A 45 12.78 6.21 10.97
C LYS A 45 13.12 4.82 11.54
N ASP A 46 12.20 4.26 12.32
CA ASP A 46 12.30 2.90 12.83
C ASP A 46 11.69 1.92 11.83
N PHE A 47 12.55 1.14 11.19
CA PHE A 47 12.17 0.10 10.23
C PHE A 47 12.25 -1.31 10.83
N SER A 48 12.42 -1.43 12.15
CA SER A 48 12.28 -2.70 12.85
C SER A 48 10.87 -3.27 12.68
N LYS A 49 10.69 -4.57 12.94
CA LYS A 49 9.35 -5.20 12.91
C LYS A 49 8.36 -4.45 13.80
N ALA A 50 8.78 -4.07 15.02
CA ALA A 50 7.94 -3.33 15.97
C ALA A 50 7.61 -1.92 15.45
N GLY A 51 8.58 -1.20 14.91
CA GLY A 51 8.37 0.13 14.33
C GLY A 51 7.45 0.10 13.11
N ARG A 52 7.52 -0.95 12.29
CA ARG A 52 6.59 -1.16 11.17
C ARG A 52 5.17 -1.46 11.66
N ASP A 53 5.01 -2.28 12.70
CA ASP A 53 3.72 -2.59 13.30
C ASP A 53 3.06 -1.33 13.87
N GLU A 54 3.80 -0.56 14.66
CA GLU A 54 3.29 0.71 15.22
C GLU A 54 2.90 1.70 14.12
N HIS A 55 3.71 1.83 13.08
CA HIS A 55 3.39 2.70 11.96
C HIS A 55 2.12 2.25 11.23
N ASN A 56 1.97 0.96 10.93
CA ASN A 56 0.77 0.41 10.28
C ASN A 56 -0.48 0.67 11.13
N LYS A 57 -0.42 0.51 12.46
CA LYS A 57 -1.53 0.81 13.37
C LYS A 57 -1.92 2.29 13.32
N LYS A 58 -0.96 3.20 13.37
CA LYS A 58 -1.22 4.66 13.25
C LYS A 58 -1.91 5.00 11.93
N VAL A 59 -1.42 4.43 10.82
CA VAL A 59 -2.04 4.64 9.49
C VAL A 59 -3.44 4.04 9.42
N ALA A 60 -3.67 2.87 10.03
CA ALA A 60 -5.00 2.26 10.08
C ALA A 60 -6.01 3.13 10.84
N HIS A 61 -5.62 3.71 11.98
CA HIS A 61 -6.47 4.65 12.71
C HIS A 61 -6.76 5.93 11.91
N LEU A 62 -5.77 6.46 11.19
CA LEU A 62 -5.96 7.62 10.33
C LEU A 62 -6.90 7.31 9.15
N ALA A 63 -6.73 6.17 8.50
CA ALA A 63 -7.62 5.72 7.43
C ALA A 63 -9.06 5.55 7.93
N LYS A 64 -9.24 4.94 9.11
CA LYS A 64 -10.55 4.82 9.76
C LYS A 64 -11.20 6.18 10.06
N LEU A 65 -10.41 7.15 10.53
CA LEU A 65 -10.90 8.50 10.78
C LEU A 65 -11.42 9.14 9.48
N LEU A 66 -10.67 9.03 8.38
CA LEU A 66 -11.08 9.53 7.07
C LEU A 66 -12.37 8.86 6.59
N LEU A 67 -12.47 7.54 6.69
CA LEU A 67 -13.66 6.77 6.34
C LEU A 67 -14.89 7.26 7.09
N ASN A 68 -14.79 7.45 8.41
CA ASN A 68 -15.88 7.92 9.27
C ASN A 68 -16.35 9.34 8.92
N HIS A 69 -15.51 10.12 8.24
CA HIS A 69 -15.84 11.47 7.75
C HIS A 69 -16.19 11.50 6.26
N GLY A 70 -16.46 10.34 5.66
CA GLY A 70 -16.90 10.26 4.27
C GLY A 70 -15.80 10.43 3.23
N VAL A 71 -14.52 10.35 3.62
CA VAL A 71 -13.38 10.54 2.73
C VAL A 71 -12.85 9.19 2.25
N PRO A 72 -12.95 8.88 0.93
CA PRO A 72 -12.30 7.68 0.38
C PRO A 72 -10.79 7.80 0.48
N SER A 73 -10.11 6.71 0.82
CA SER A 73 -8.66 6.73 0.96
C SER A 73 -7.98 5.48 0.42
N ILE A 74 -6.77 5.65 -0.09
CA ILE A 74 -5.89 4.55 -0.46
C ILE A 74 -4.61 4.65 0.37
N VAL A 75 -4.34 3.59 1.12
CA VAL A 75 -3.10 3.42 1.87
C VAL A 75 -2.06 2.80 0.95
N SER A 76 -0.91 3.45 0.80
CA SER A 76 0.22 3.00 -0.04
C SER A 76 1.41 2.67 0.86
N LEU A 77 1.39 1.47 1.45
CA LEU A 77 2.44 0.96 2.34
C LEU A 77 3.08 -0.31 1.76
N VAL A 78 4.31 -0.59 2.14
CA VAL A 78 4.90 -1.91 1.89
C VAL A 78 4.14 -2.96 2.70
N SER A 79 3.88 -2.71 3.99
CA SER A 79 3.18 -3.62 4.94
C SER A 79 3.64 -5.07 4.80
N PRO A 80 4.93 -5.37 5.07
CA PRO A 80 5.53 -6.64 4.63
C PRO A 80 5.01 -7.87 5.38
N TYR A 81 4.45 -7.69 6.57
CA TYR A 81 4.01 -8.79 7.43
C TYR A 81 2.50 -8.98 7.35
N ALA A 82 2.06 -10.24 7.18
CA ALA A 82 0.64 -10.60 7.12
C ALA A 82 -0.12 -10.18 8.38
N GLU A 83 0.49 -10.39 9.56
CA GLU A 83 -0.06 -9.98 10.86
C GLU A 83 -0.39 -8.48 10.91
N ASN A 84 0.50 -7.63 10.38
CA ASN A 84 0.28 -6.18 10.40
C ASN A 84 -0.88 -5.76 9.49
N ARG A 85 -1.09 -6.45 8.37
CA ARG A 85 -2.22 -6.19 7.47
C ARG A 85 -3.54 -6.65 8.07
N GLU A 86 -3.54 -7.79 8.77
CA GLU A 86 -4.72 -8.27 9.49
C GLU A 86 -5.07 -7.32 10.66
N ASN A 87 -4.10 -6.89 11.45
CA ASN A 87 -4.30 -5.88 12.49
C ASN A 87 -4.90 -4.58 11.92
N ALA A 88 -4.46 -4.15 10.74
CA ALA A 88 -5.03 -2.98 10.09
C ALA A 88 -6.49 -3.21 9.68
N ARG A 89 -6.82 -4.38 9.14
CA ARG A 89 -8.20 -4.78 8.80
C ARG A 89 -9.11 -4.75 10.05
N GLU A 90 -8.63 -5.31 11.15
CA GLU A 90 -9.36 -5.33 12.43
C GLU A 90 -9.57 -3.92 13.02
N ILE A 91 -8.54 -3.08 13.00
CA ILE A 91 -8.63 -1.69 13.49
C ILE A 91 -9.66 -0.91 12.67
N ILE A 92 -9.61 -1.03 11.35
CA ILE A 92 -10.51 -0.32 10.43
C ILE A 92 -11.93 -0.84 10.59
N ALA A 93 -12.13 -2.16 10.62
CA ALA A 93 -13.41 -2.85 10.84
C ALA A 93 -14.57 -2.32 9.94
N ALA A 94 -14.29 -2.07 8.66
CA ALA A 94 -15.22 -1.39 7.75
C ALA A 94 -15.98 -2.34 6.81
N GLY A 95 -15.88 -3.67 7.01
CA GLY A 95 -16.56 -4.67 6.17
C GLY A 95 -16.29 -4.45 4.68
N ASP A 96 -17.33 -4.33 3.87
CA ASP A 96 -17.23 -4.19 2.40
C ASP A 96 -16.58 -2.89 1.93
N GLN A 97 -16.42 -1.90 2.82
CA GLN A 97 -15.73 -0.64 2.52
C GLN A 97 -14.20 -0.73 2.65
N PHE A 98 -13.67 -1.86 3.12
CA PHE A 98 -12.25 -2.15 3.20
C PHE A 98 -11.86 -3.24 2.20
N ALA A 99 -10.73 -3.06 1.52
CA ALA A 99 -10.13 -4.11 0.71
C ALA A 99 -8.60 -4.08 0.78
N GLU A 100 -7.99 -5.26 0.86
CA GLU A 100 -6.55 -5.46 0.71
C GLU A 100 -6.21 -5.64 -0.77
N VAL A 101 -5.33 -4.77 -1.29
CA VAL A 101 -4.89 -4.80 -2.68
C VAL A 101 -3.41 -5.18 -2.74
N TYR A 102 -3.12 -6.33 -3.33
CA TYR A 102 -1.75 -6.76 -3.57
C TYR A 102 -1.22 -6.21 -4.89
N VAL A 103 -0.27 -5.29 -4.82
CA VAL A 103 0.46 -4.78 -5.98
C VAL A 103 1.67 -5.67 -6.22
N LYS A 104 1.42 -6.72 -7.01
CA LYS A 104 2.38 -7.76 -7.33
C LYS A 104 3.41 -7.26 -8.34
N CYS A 105 4.68 -7.49 -8.02
CA CYS A 105 5.81 -7.26 -8.90
C CYS A 105 6.98 -8.10 -8.38
N SER A 106 7.75 -8.71 -9.27
CA SER A 106 8.91 -9.48 -8.86
C SER A 106 9.98 -8.58 -8.23
N LEU A 107 10.77 -9.17 -7.32
CA LEU A 107 11.90 -8.45 -6.70
C LEU A 107 12.87 -7.93 -7.79
N ALA A 108 13.17 -8.76 -8.78
CA ALA A 108 14.07 -8.38 -9.87
C ALA A 108 13.56 -7.15 -10.63
N LYS A 109 12.26 -7.07 -10.90
CA LYS A 109 11.65 -5.93 -11.57
C LYS A 109 11.60 -4.68 -10.69
N CYS A 110 11.35 -4.85 -9.39
CA CYS A 110 11.41 -3.74 -8.44
C CYS A 110 12.85 -3.18 -8.30
N GLU A 111 13.87 -4.05 -8.29
CA GLU A 111 15.29 -3.65 -8.30
C GLU A 111 15.68 -2.94 -9.61
N GLU A 112 15.21 -3.44 -10.76
CA GLU A 112 15.42 -2.76 -12.04
C GLU A 112 14.85 -1.34 -12.06
N ARG A 113 13.67 -1.15 -11.46
CA ARG A 113 13.03 0.17 -11.36
C ARG A 113 13.76 1.11 -10.41
N ASP A 114 14.16 0.64 -9.27
CA ASP A 114 14.87 1.32 -8.15
C ASP A 114 14.83 2.86 -8.16
N VAL A 115 13.63 3.43 -8.25
CA VAL A 115 13.37 4.87 -8.51
C VAL A 115 14.12 5.80 -7.54
N LYS A 116 14.37 5.33 -6.30
CA LYS A 116 15.05 6.09 -5.24
C LYS A 116 16.48 5.62 -4.97
N GLY A 117 16.99 4.64 -5.70
CA GLY A 117 18.32 4.04 -5.48
C GLY A 117 18.43 3.27 -4.16
N MET A 118 17.29 2.89 -3.56
CA MET A 118 17.28 2.25 -2.24
C MET A 118 17.69 0.79 -2.30
N TYR A 119 17.33 0.06 -3.37
CA TYR A 119 17.77 -1.31 -3.60
C TYR A 119 19.29 -1.36 -3.78
N ALA A 120 19.84 -0.46 -4.59
CA ALA A 120 21.29 -0.37 -4.80
C ALA A 120 22.03 -0.13 -3.47
N LYS A 121 21.52 0.73 -2.59
CA LYS A 121 22.08 0.99 -1.25
C LYS A 121 21.94 -0.23 -0.33
N ALA A 122 20.80 -0.91 -0.35
CA ALA A 122 20.59 -2.12 0.44
C ALA A 122 21.54 -3.25 0.00
N ARG A 123 21.73 -3.45 -1.30
CA ARG A 123 22.70 -4.44 -1.83
C ARG A 123 24.14 -4.15 -1.43
N LYS A 124 24.50 -2.87 -1.28
CA LYS A 124 25.83 -2.46 -0.77
C LYS A 124 25.96 -2.55 0.75
N GLY A 125 24.87 -2.90 1.47
CA GLY A 125 24.84 -2.95 2.93
C GLY A 125 24.79 -1.58 3.62
N GLU A 126 24.53 -0.51 2.86
CA GLU A 126 24.38 0.85 3.37
C GLU A 126 23.03 1.05 4.10
N ILE A 127 22.03 0.24 3.75
CA ILE A 127 20.72 0.18 4.39
C ILE A 127 20.49 -1.25 4.86
N LYS A 128 20.03 -1.40 6.11
CA LYS A 128 19.66 -2.68 6.70
C LYS A 128 18.16 -2.74 6.95
N GLY A 129 17.61 -3.96 7.05
CA GLY A 129 16.18 -4.19 7.25
C GLY A 129 15.35 -3.74 6.04
N PHE A 130 15.91 -3.85 4.84
CA PHE A 130 15.22 -3.46 3.62
C PHE A 130 14.38 -4.61 3.08
N THR A 131 13.06 -4.38 2.99
CA THR A 131 12.10 -5.42 2.56
C THR A 131 12.42 -5.94 1.16
N GLY A 132 12.55 -7.25 1.05
CA GLY A 132 12.90 -7.96 -0.19
C GLY A 132 14.39 -8.25 -0.34
N ILE A 133 15.27 -7.64 0.48
CA ILE A 133 16.72 -7.90 0.46
C ILE A 133 17.14 -8.67 1.70
N ASP A 134 17.12 -8.03 2.85
CA ASP A 134 17.51 -8.62 4.15
C ASP A 134 16.36 -8.64 5.17
N ASP A 135 15.16 -8.19 4.77
CA ASP A 135 13.92 -8.30 5.52
C ASP A 135 12.84 -8.96 4.64
N PRO A 136 12.04 -9.91 5.15
CA PRO A 136 11.09 -10.64 4.33
C PRO A 136 9.89 -9.79 3.90
N TYR A 137 9.27 -10.18 2.79
CA TYR A 137 7.95 -9.75 2.36
C TYR A 137 7.02 -10.95 2.30
N GLU A 138 6.02 -10.96 3.16
CA GLU A 138 4.98 -11.99 3.20
C GLU A 138 3.85 -11.60 2.24
N ALA A 139 3.89 -12.11 1.00
CA ALA A 139 2.88 -11.82 0.01
C ALA A 139 1.48 -12.28 0.48
N PRO A 140 0.42 -11.49 0.26
CA PRO A 140 -0.93 -11.92 0.61
C PRO A 140 -1.36 -13.17 -0.15
N GLU A 141 -1.86 -14.17 0.58
CA GLU A 141 -2.42 -15.38 -0.04
C GLU A 141 -3.86 -15.17 -0.53
N LYS A 142 -4.59 -14.25 0.09
CA LYS A 142 -6.03 -14.01 -0.13
C LYS A 142 -6.34 -12.50 -0.20
N ALA A 143 -5.57 -11.76 -1.02
CA ALA A 143 -5.89 -10.36 -1.27
C ALA A 143 -7.26 -10.23 -1.95
N ASP A 144 -8.00 -9.18 -1.61
CA ASP A 144 -9.29 -8.87 -2.25
C ASP A 144 -9.11 -8.52 -3.74
N LEU A 145 -7.97 -7.89 -4.10
CA LEU A 145 -7.59 -7.59 -5.47
C LEU A 145 -6.08 -7.80 -5.66
N VAL A 146 -5.69 -8.41 -6.78
CA VAL A 146 -4.28 -8.53 -7.19
C VAL A 146 -4.05 -7.75 -8.47
N ILE A 147 -3.04 -6.87 -8.47
CA ILE A 147 -2.60 -6.08 -9.61
C ILE A 147 -1.18 -6.48 -9.96
N ASP A 148 -0.94 -6.99 -11.16
CA ASP A 148 0.38 -7.39 -11.63
C ASP A 148 1.02 -6.26 -12.44
N THR A 149 1.80 -5.41 -11.76
CA THR A 149 2.46 -4.26 -12.41
C THR A 149 3.73 -4.61 -13.17
N GLU A 150 4.13 -5.86 -13.16
CA GLU A 150 5.23 -6.33 -14.01
C GLU A 150 4.79 -6.51 -15.45
N HIS A 151 3.55 -6.99 -15.64
CA HIS A 151 3.01 -7.35 -16.95
C HIS A 151 1.92 -6.37 -17.42
N ASP A 152 1.21 -5.71 -16.50
CA ASP A 152 0.14 -4.78 -16.86
C ASP A 152 0.67 -3.33 -16.95
N PRO A 153 0.27 -2.59 -18.00
CA PRO A 153 0.53 -1.14 -18.03
C PRO A 153 -0.24 -0.41 -16.93
N LEU A 154 0.22 0.80 -16.60
CA LEU A 154 -0.40 1.60 -15.52
C LEU A 154 -1.89 1.85 -15.75
N SER A 155 -2.30 2.13 -16.99
CA SER A 155 -3.71 2.33 -17.35
C SER A 155 -4.61 1.15 -16.98
N ASP A 156 -4.11 -0.07 -17.23
CA ASP A 156 -4.85 -1.30 -16.95
C ASP A 156 -4.89 -1.58 -15.45
N SER A 157 -3.79 -1.29 -14.75
CA SER A 157 -3.72 -1.38 -13.28
C SER A 157 -4.75 -0.44 -12.61
N ALA A 158 -4.83 0.82 -13.03
CA ALA A 158 -5.80 1.78 -12.51
C ALA A 158 -7.25 1.39 -12.91
N LYS A 159 -7.44 0.89 -14.13
CA LYS A 159 -8.75 0.39 -14.57
C LYS A 159 -9.22 -0.77 -13.71
N LYS A 160 -8.37 -1.76 -13.43
CA LYS A 160 -8.72 -2.90 -12.55
C LYS A 160 -9.20 -2.44 -11.17
N VAL A 161 -8.56 -1.41 -10.59
CA VAL A 161 -9.02 -0.84 -9.31
C VAL A 161 -10.40 -0.20 -9.45
N LYS A 162 -10.65 0.57 -10.51
CA LYS A 162 -11.96 1.20 -10.74
C LYS A 162 -13.05 0.17 -10.98
N ASP A 163 -12.79 -0.86 -11.78
CA ASP A 163 -13.72 -1.95 -12.03
C ASP A 163 -14.08 -2.68 -10.71
N PHE A 164 -13.09 -3.00 -9.89
CA PHE A 164 -13.28 -3.61 -8.57
C PHE A 164 -14.12 -2.75 -7.62
N LEU A 165 -13.90 -1.43 -7.59
CA LEU A 165 -14.69 -0.51 -6.78
C LEU A 165 -16.14 -0.41 -7.28
N ASN A 166 -16.36 -0.43 -8.61
CA ASN A 166 -17.70 -0.44 -9.20
C ASN A 166 -18.45 -1.74 -8.88
N GLU A 167 -17.80 -2.90 -8.96
CA GLU A 167 -18.39 -4.21 -8.60
C GLU A 167 -18.88 -4.24 -7.15
N ARG A 168 -18.19 -3.51 -6.26
CA ARG A 168 -18.56 -3.34 -4.85
C ARG A 168 -19.55 -2.19 -4.58
N ASN A 169 -20.01 -1.47 -5.61
CA ASN A 169 -20.86 -0.28 -5.50
C ASN A 169 -20.26 0.81 -4.59
N LEU A 170 -18.95 1.05 -4.72
CA LEU A 170 -18.19 2.05 -3.98
C LEU A 170 -17.89 3.31 -4.81
N LEU A 171 -17.84 3.18 -6.15
CA LEU A 171 -17.76 4.32 -7.08
C LEU A 171 -19.11 4.76 -7.58
#